data_faee03ec73c6e98696a78d28c236a09d
#
_entry.id   faee03ec73c6e98696a78d28c236a09d
#
_cell.length_a   1.000
_cell.length_b   1.000
_cell.length_c   1.000
_cell.angle_alpha   90.00
_cell.angle_beta   90.00
_cell.angle_gamma   90.00
#
_symmetry.space_group_name_H-M   'P 1'
#
loop_
_entity.id
_entity.type
_entity.pdbx_description
1 polymer ?
#
loop_
_entity_poly.entity_id
_entity_poly.type
_entity_poly.pdbx_seq_one_letter_code
_entity_poly.pdbx_strand_id
1 'polypeptide(L)'
;MNSRPLNYVTLRVNWRNLPIFVCLLLSTGFMAAQASFSAGPLLLHQVRTIYVAPSSDDFVLLVKARLERWSTIGIASKPEDADAILTCQIVSTIVPAKVVVRQTIAEVTLVDRRSQKPIWKTTKSATFDRATLADDIVEQLKHDWRKSASAY
;
A
#
# COMPACT_ATOMS: atom_id res chain seq x y z
N MET A 1 -51.11 9.43 -31.12
CA MET A 1 -50.45 8.16 -30.74
C MET A 1 -49.94 7.52 -32.00
N ASN A 2 -48.67 7.72 -32.33
CA ASN A 2 -48.04 7.16 -33.52
C ASN A 2 -46.84 6.30 -33.09
N SER A 3 -47.09 5.00 -33.10
CA SER A 3 -46.06 3.97 -32.86
C SER A 3 -45.26 3.76 -34.14
N ARG A 4 -43.96 4.04 -34.13
CA ARG A 4 -43.06 3.68 -35.25
C ARG A 4 -42.46 2.29 -34.97
N PRO A 5 -42.47 1.36 -35.95
CA PRO A 5 -41.82 0.07 -35.79
C PRO A 5 -40.31 0.18 -35.96
N LEU A 6 -39.58 -0.53 -35.08
CA LEU A 6 -38.12 -0.71 -35.12
C LEU A 6 -37.78 -1.71 -36.25
N ASN A 7 -37.03 -1.23 -37.25
CA ASN A 7 -36.47 -2.07 -38.31
C ASN A 7 -35.24 -2.81 -37.77
N TYR A 8 -35.35 -4.12 -37.60
CA TYR A 8 -34.19 -4.99 -37.34
C TYR A 8 -33.48 -5.30 -38.66
N VAL A 9 -32.27 -4.79 -38.84
CA VAL A 9 -31.38 -5.18 -39.93
C VAL A 9 -30.71 -6.48 -39.57
N THR A 10 -31.14 -7.57 -40.18
CA THR A 10 -30.50 -8.89 -40.01
C THR A 10 -29.29 -8.99 -40.91
N LEU A 11 -28.10 -8.85 -40.39
CA LEU A 11 -26.84 -9.11 -41.10
C LEU A 11 -26.65 -10.62 -41.26
N ARG A 12 -26.96 -11.14 -42.49
CA ARG A 12 -26.61 -12.50 -42.89
C ARG A 12 -25.11 -12.54 -43.23
N VAL A 13 -24.31 -13.11 -42.35
CA VAL A 13 -22.88 -13.42 -42.63
C VAL A 13 -22.84 -14.67 -43.50
N ASN A 14 -22.34 -14.51 -44.74
CA ASN A 14 -22.20 -15.58 -45.70
C ASN A 14 -20.87 -16.32 -45.49
N TRP A 15 -20.91 -17.51 -44.90
CA TRP A 15 -19.78 -18.31 -44.47
C TRP A 15 -19.08 -19.11 -45.60
N ARG A 16 -19.40 -18.84 -46.87
CA ARG A 16 -19.02 -19.76 -47.95
C ARG A 16 -17.72 -19.46 -48.66
N ASN A 17 -16.98 -18.41 -48.33
CA ASN A 17 -15.72 -18.07 -49.00
C ASN A 17 -14.65 -17.62 -47.98
N LEU A 18 -14.24 -18.52 -47.10
CA LEU A 18 -12.96 -18.36 -46.38
C LEU A 18 -11.89 -19.21 -47.09
N PRO A 19 -10.90 -18.61 -47.74
CA PRO A 19 -9.72 -19.35 -48.18
C PRO A 19 -8.93 -19.74 -46.92
N ILE A 20 -8.67 -21.04 -46.84
CA ILE A 20 -7.78 -21.64 -45.82
C ILE A 20 -6.39 -21.14 -46.07
N PHE A 21 -5.99 -20.02 -45.47
CA PHE A 21 -4.60 -19.67 -45.32
C PHE A 21 -4.11 -20.33 -44.04
N VAL A 22 -3.52 -21.51 -44.24
CA VAL A 22 -2.68 -22.15 -43.22
C VAL A 22 -1.39 -21.33 -43.13
N CYS A 23 -1.39 -20.30 -42.30
CA CYS A 23 -0.17 -19.68 -41.84
C CYS A 23 0.40 -20.52 -40.70
N LEU A 24 1.37 -21.37 -41.12
CA LEU A 24 2.28 -22.06 -40.20
C LEU A 24 3.19 -20.99 -39.58
N LEU A 25 2.70 -20.27 -38.58
CA LEU A 25 3.52 -19.41 -37.73
C LEU A 25 4.27 -20.34 -36.76
N LEU A 26 5.51 -20.60 -37.07
CA LEU A 26 6.54 -21.03 -36.15
C LEU A 26 6.61 -19.98 -35.03
N SER A 27 5.75 -20.11 -34.03
CA SER A 27 5.90 -19.42 -32.75
C SER A 27 7.08 -20.05 -32.03
N THR A 28 8.30 -19.53 -32.31
CA THR A 28 9.41 -19.63 -31.40
C THR A 28 8.96 -19.07 -30.07
N GLY A 29 8.49 -19.96 -29.21
CA GLY A 29 8.15 -19.63 -27.83
C GLY A 29 9.41 -19.13 -27.14
N PHE A 30 9.55 -17.82 -27.10
CA PHE A 30 10.41 -17.15 -26.14
C PHE A 30 9.77 -17.39 -24.78
N MET A 31 10.02 -18.57 -24.20
CA MET A 31 9.84 -18.78 -22.78
C MET A 31 10.82 -17.85 -22.10
N ALA A 32 10.41 -16.59 -21.88
CA ALA A 32 10.98 -15.77 -20.84
C ALA A 32 10.71 -16.53 -19.54
N ALA A 33 11.71 -17.33 -19.13
CA ALA A 33 11.77 -17.83 -17.78
C ALA A 33 11.75 -16.60 -16.88
N GLN A 34 10.55 -16.24 -16.43
CA GLN A 34 10.39 -15.34 -15.30
C GLN A 34 11.00 -16.10 -14.14
N ALA A 35 12.30 -15.88 -13.94
CA ALA A 35 12.94 -16.22 -12.70
C ALA A 35 12.13 -15.49 -11.63
N SER A 36 11.17 -16.20 -11.04
CA SER A 36 10.53 -15.81 -9.81
C SER A 36 11.65 -15.83 -8.77
N PHE A 37 12.42 -14.75 -8.73
CA PHE A 37 13.26 -14.47 -7.59
C PHE A 37 12.28 -14.44 -6.43
N SER A 38 12.24 -15.52 -5.70
CA SER A 38 11.65 -15.58 -4.38
C SER A 38 12.51 -14.67 -3.51
N ALA A 39 12.28 -13.37 -3.66
CA ALA A 39 12.89 -12.38 -2.80
C ALA A 39 12.45 -12.77 -1.39
N GLY A 40 13.41 -13.08 -0.53
CA GLY A 40 13.15 -13.32 0.89
C GLY A 40 12.30 -12.17 1.47
N PRO A 41 11.77 -12.33 2.68
CA PRO A 41 10.96 -11.29 3.30
C PRO A 41 11.74 -9.98 3.35
N LEU A 42 11.10 -8.89 2.94
CA LEU A 42 11.70 -7.55 2.99
C LEU A 42 12.09 -7.23 4.45
N LEU A 43 13.35 -6.87 4.66
CA LEU A 43 13.83 -6.45 5.98
C LEU A 43 13.62 -4.95 6.17
N LEU A 44 13.38 -4.52 7.40
CA LEU A 44 13.06 -3.13 7.71
C LEU A 44 14.09 -2.13 7.17
N HIS A 45 15.39 -2.43 7.28
CA HIS A 45 16.48 -1.57 6.78
C HIS A 45 16.59 -1.52 5.24
N GLN A 46 15.93 -2.42 4.53
CA GLN A 46 15.89 -2.45 3.07
C GLN A 46 14.80 -1.55 2.48
N VAL A 47 13.86 -1.09 3.31
CA VAL A 47 12.81 -0.16 2.89
C VAL A 47 13.42 1.18 2.50
N ARG A 48 13.18 1.61 1.27
CA ARG A 48 13.63 2.92 0.74
C ARG A 48 12.46 3.85 0.47
N THR A 49 11.31 3.29 0.16
CA THR A 49 10.11 4.05 -0.16
C THR A 49 8.91 3.53 0.63
N ILE A 50 8.15 4.44 1.22
CA ILE A 50 6.93 4.13 1.98
C ILE A 50 5.75 4.84 1.35
N TYR A 51 4.68 4.12 1.07
CA TYR A 51 3.38 4.69 0.82
C TYR A 51 2.59 4.76 2.11
N VAL A 52 2.11 5.94 2.46
CA VAL A 52 1.25 6.14 3.63
C VAL A 52 -0.19 6.01 3.18
N ALA A 53 -0.85 4.94 3.62
CA ALA A 53 -2.22 4.67 3.24
C ALA A 53 -3.17 5.75 3.81
N PRO A 54 -4.10 6.27 2.99
CA PRO A 54 -5.05 7.28 3.47
C PRO A 54 -5.95 6.70 4.57
N SER A 55 -6.31 7.54 5.51
CA SER A 55 -7.26 7.25 6.57
C SER A 55 -8.23 8.42 6.72
N SER A 56 -9.39 8.18 7.30
CA SER A 56 -10.34 9.23 7.66
C SER A 56 -9.84 10.12 8.82
N ASP A 57 -8.74 9.75 9.45
CA ASP A 57 -8.18 10.46 10.59
C ASP A 57 -6.97 11.31 10.19
N ASP A 58 -6.97 12.59 10.54
CA ASP A 58 -5.90 13.56 10.25
C ASP A 58 -4.53 13.18 10.86
N PHE A 59 -4.51 12.24 11.79
CA PHE A 59 -3.26 11.76 12.39
C PHE A 59 -2.30 11.19 11.35
N VAL A 60 -2.83 10.55 10.31
CA VAL A 60 -2.03 10.05 9.19
C VAL A 60 -1.24 11.15 8.51
N LEU A 61 -1.82 12.36 8.38
CA LEU A 61 -1.13 13.52 7.79
C LEU A 61 0.03 13.97 8.69
N LEU A 62 -0.15 13.91 10.02
CA LEU A 62 0.93 14.22 10.97
C LEU A 62 2.09 13.22 10.82
N VAL A 63 1.81 11.93 10.78
CA VAL A 63 2.83 10.90 10.60
C VAL A 63 3.54 11.07 9.25
N LYS A 64 2.79 11.29 8.16
CA LYS A 64 3.33 11.54 6.83
C LYS A 64 4.28 12.73 6.82
N ALA A 65 3.87 13.88 7.37
CA ALA A 65 4.69 15.09 7.43
C ALA A 65 6.00 14.89 8.22
N ARG A 66 6.04 13.98 9.22
CA ARG A 66 7.27 13.62 9.94
C ARG A 66 8.16 12.70 9.11
N LEU A 67 7.56 11.73 8.41
CA LEU A 67 8.30 10.84 7.52
C LEU A 67 8.94 11.60 6.36
N GLU A 68 8.27 12.60 5.78
CA GLU A 68 8.82 13.46 4.72
C GLU A 68 10.09 14.22 5.14
N ARG A 69 10.24 14.49 6.43
CA ARG A 69 11.47 15.09 6.99
C ARG A 69 12.62 14.09 7.17
N TRP A 70 12.33 12.81 7.03
CA TRP A 70 13.34 11.77 7.15
C TRP A 70 13.96 11.48 5.78
N SER A 71 15.11 12.11 5.50
CA SER A 71 15.79 12.07 4.19
C SER A 71 16.24 10.67 3.74
N THR A 72 16.26 9.68 4.63
CA THR A 72 16.70 8.31 4.30
C THR A 72 15.63 7.52 3.55
N ILE A 73 14.36 7.86 3.74
CA ILE A 73 13.22 7.16 3.15
C ILE A 73 12.39 8.14 2.32
N GLY A 74 12.05 7.74 1.10
CA GLY A 74 11.16 8.48 0.23
C GLY A 74 9.68 8.18 0.51
N ILE A 75 8.80 9.16 0.30
CA ILE A 75 7.36 8.96 0.36
C ILE A 75 6.81 8.78 -1.06
N ALA A 76 6.28 7.59 -1.32
CA ALA A 76 5.66 7.29 -2.60
C ALA A 76 4.27 7.93 -2.71
N SER A 77 3.94 8.42 -3.90
CA SER A 77 2.60 8.98 -4.20
C SER A 77 1.55 7.91 -4.43
N LYS A 78 1.97 6.70 -4.82
CA LYS A 78 1.12 5.57 -5.13
C LYS A 78 1.65 4.31 -4.44
N PRO A 79 0.76 3.37 -4.06
CA PRO A 79 1.18 2.14 -3.40
C PRO A 79 2.09 1.26 -4.27
N GLU A 80 1.91 1.28 -5.60
CA GLU A 80 2.73 0.50 -6.55
C GLU A 80 4.19 0.94 -6.62
N ASP A 81 4.49 2.20 -6.27
CA ASP A 81 5.83 2.79 -6.31
C ASP A 81 6.58 2.63 -4.97
N ALA A 82 5.93 2.02 -3.97
CA ALA A 82 6.51 1.85 -2.65
C ALA A 82 7.08 0.44 -2.42
N ASP A 83 8.08 0.34 -1.56
CA ASP A 83 8.56 -0.94 -1.04
C ASP A 83 7.62 -1.47 0.04
N ALA A 84 7.11 -0.56 0.87
CA ALA A 84 6.23 -0.89 1.98
C ALA A 84 5.06 0.09 2.11
N ILE A 85 3.96 -0.39 2.69
CA ILE A 85 2.74 0.37 2.94
C ILE A 85 2.60 0.58 4.44
N LEU A 86 2.49 1.84 4.86
CA LEU A 86 2.24 2.20 6.25
C LEU A 86 0.76 2.48 6.46
N THR A 87 0.18 1.78 7.42
CA THR A 87 -1.21 1.96 7.86
C THR A 87 -1.24 2.45 9.30
N CYS A 88 -2.13 3.38 9.60
CA CYS A 88 -2.36 3.89 10.95
C CYS A 88 -3.81 3.64 11.34
N GLN A 89 -4.01 3.02 12.51
CA GLN A 89 -5.31 2.88 13.14
C GLN A 89 -5.32 3.67 14.44
N ILE A 90 -6.34 4.51 14.62
CA ILE A 90 -6.49 5.35 15.80
C ILE A 90 -7.72 4.91 16.57
N VAL A 91 -7.52 4.68 17.86
CA VAL A 91 -8.60 4.43 18.80
C VAL A 91 -8.53 5.49 19.89
N SER A 92 -9.60 6.25 20.06
CA SER A 92 -9.75 7.17 21.18
C SER A 92 -10.62 6.53 22.26
N THR A 93 -10.11 6.42 23.45
CA THR A 93 -10.84 5.88 24.60
C THR A 93 -10.92 6.90 25.72
N ILE A 94 -11.99 6.84 26.49
CA ILE A 94 -12.16 7.64 27.71
C ILE A 94 -11.69 6.78 28.87
N VAL A 95 -10.66 7.23 29.56
CA VAL A 95 -10.17 6.56 30.76
C VAL A 95 -10.89 7.17 31.97
N PRO A 96 -11.64 6.36 32.74
CA PRO A 96 -12.25 6.84 33.97
C PRO A 96 -11.15 7.15 35.00
N ALA A 97 -10.98 8.42 35.30
CA ALA A 97 -10.09 8.95 36.32
C ALA A 97 -10.82 10.03 37.12
N LYS A 98 -10.17 10.63 38.14
CA LYS A 98 -10.72 11.76 38.87
C LYS A 98 -11.15 12.93 37.96
N VAL A 99 -10.52 13.05 36.80
CA VAL A 99 -10.88 13.93 35.69
C VAL A 99 -11.02 13.06 34.45
N VAL A 100 -12.05 13.28 33.64
CA VAL A 100 -12.27 12.55 32.39
C VAL A 100 -11.10 12.85 31.45
N VAL A 101 -10.29 11.83 31.15
CA VAL A 101 -9.13 11.97 30.29
C VAL A 101 -9.39 11.19 29.01
N ARG A 102 -9.25 11.86 27.87
CA ARG A 102 -9.27 11.21 26.57
C ARG A 102 -7.86 10.71 26.25
N GLN A 103 -7.71 9.41 26.07
CA GLN A 103 -6.49 8.78 25.63
C GLN A 103 -6.60 8.41 24.16
N THR A 104 -5.63 8.80 23.36
CA THR A 104 -5.50 8.39 21.97
C THR A 104 -4.48 7.26 21.87
N ILE A 105 -4.86 6.15 21.29
CA ILE A 105 -3.99 5.01 21.02
C ILE A 105 -3.82 4.92 19.51
N ALA A 106 -2.57 4.92 19.06
CA ALA A 106 -2.21 4.73 17.66
C ALA A 106 -1.54 3.37 17.48
N GLU A 107 -2.10 2.55 16.61
CA GLU A 107 -1.48 1.35 16.10
C GLU A 107 -0.98 1.64 14.69
N VAL A 108 0.32 1.49 14.47
CA VAL A 108 0.95 1.73 13.17
C VAL A 108 1.64 0.46 12.72
N THR A 109 1.32 0.04 11.50
CA THR A 109 1.88 -1.16 10.90
C THR A 109 2.51 -0.81 9.55
N LEU A 110 3.73 -1.29 9.32
CA LEU A 110 4.42 -1.24 8.04
C LEU A 110 4.39 -2.64 7.42
N VAL A 111 3.84 -2.75 6.23
CA VAL A 111 3.60 -4.01 5.52
C VAL A 111 4.45 -4.03 4.26
N ASP A 112 5.17 -5.10 4.01
CA ASP A 112 5.82 -5.31 2.71
C ASP A 112 4.76 -5.35 1.60
N ARG A 113 4.91 -4.49 0.62
CA ARG A 113 3.95 -4.36 -0.48
C ARG A 113 3.78 -5.67 -1.27
N ARG A 114 4.85 -6.42 -1.48
CA ARG A 114 4.83 -7.63 -2.31
C ARG A 114 4.24 -8.83 -1.58
N SER A 115 4.74 -9.09 -0.38
CA SER A 115 4.31 -10.26 0.41
C SER A 115 3.09 -10.01 1.28
N GLN A 116 2.67 -8.74 1.44
CA GLN A 116 1.58 -8.31 2.33
C GLN A 116 1.79 -8.72 3.79
N LYS A 117 3.04 -9.00 4.18
CA LYS A 117 3.41 -9.36 5.55
C LYS A 117 3.86 -8.13 6.33
N PRO A 118 3.50 -8.02 7.61
CA PRO A 118 3.99 -6.96 8.45
C PRO A 118 5.50 -7.13 8.68
N ILE A 119 6.27 -6.07 8.43
CA ILE A 119 7.72 -6.00 8.65
C ILE A 119 8.06 -5.17 9.88
N TRP A 120 7.13 -4.32 10.32
CA TRP A 120 7.25 -3.55 11.54
C TRP A 120 5.87 -3.16 12.06
N LYS A 121 5.74 -3.10 13.38
CA LYS A 121 4.51 -2.69 14.05
C LYS A 121 4.85 -2.01 15.37
N THR A 122 4.11 -0.95 15.69
CA THR A 122 4.16 -0.30 17.00
C THR A 122 2.78 0.12 17.46
N THR A 123 2.61 0.18 18.78
CA THR A 123 1.43 0.74 19.42
C THR A 123 1.89 1.77 20.43
N LYS A 124 1.42 2.99 20.31
CA LYS A 124 1.73 4.10 21.20
C LYS A 124 0.46 4.77 21.67
N SER A 125 0.52 5.43 22.82
CA SER A 125 -0.61 6.18 23.34
C SER A 125 -0.19 7.55 23.86
N ALA A 126 -1.04 8.53 23.69
CA ALA A 126 -0.89 9.87 24.25
C ALA A 126 -2.20 10.38 24.82
N THR A 127 -2.09 11.18 25.87
CA THR A 127 -3.25 11.70 26.58
C THR A 127 -3.75 13.02 25.99
N PHE A 128 -2.87 13.87 25.47
CA PHE A 128 -3.22 15.23 25.06
C PHE A 128 -2.69 15.67 23.72
N ASP A 129 -1.55 15.14 23.25
CA ASP A 129 -0.87 15.65 22.06
C ASP A 129 -0.66 14.58 21.01
N ARG A 130 -1.43 14.71 19.93
CA ARG A 130 -1.34 13.83 18.76
C ARG A 130 -0.07 14.10 17.94
N ALA A 131 0.46 15.31 17.98
CA ALA A 131 1.67 15.68 17.26
C ALA A 131 2.89 14.99 17.89
N THR A 132 3.00 15.04 19.23
CA THR A 132 4.02 14.29 19.98
C THR A 132 3.90 12.78 19.74
N LEU A 133 2.67 12.25 19.70
CA LEU A 133 2.45 10.84 19.39
C LEU A 133 2.98 10.45 18.00
N ALA A 134 2.79 11.31 17.01
CA ALA A 134 3.32 11.10 15.66
C ALA A 134 4.86 11.16 15.64
N ASP A 135 5.45 12.09 16.39
CA ASP A 135 6.91 12.19 16.52
C ASP A 135 7.50 10.93 17.19
N ASP A 136 6.91 10.45 18.27
CA ASP A 136 7.33 9.23 18.98
C ASP A 136 7.27 7.97 18.10
N ILE A 137 6.24 7.87 17.26
CA ILE A 137 6.08 6.74 16.33
C ILE A 137 7.18 6.77 15.25
N VAL A 138 7.43 7.95 14.67
CA VAL A 138 8.42 8.09 13.61
C VAL A 138 9.84 7.91 14.16
N GLU A 139 10.13 8.44 15.35
CA GLU A 139 11.43 8.21 16.00
C GLU A 139 11.65 6.74 16.38
N GLN A 140 10.60 6.04 16.82
CA GLN A 140 10.68 4.59 17.03
C GLN A 140 10.98 3.85 15.73
N LEU A 141 10.32 4.19 14.63
CA LEU A 141 10.57 3.59 13.32
C LEU A 141 12.03 3.83 12.87
N LYS A 142 12.53 5.06 13.02
CA LYS A 142 13.93 5.41 12.70
C LYS A 142 14.93 4.61 13.54
N HIS A 143 14.64 4.48 14.83
CA HIS A 143 15.48 3.70 15.74
C HIS A 143 15.56 2.24 15.31
N ASP A 144 14.40 1.62 15.08
CA ASP A 144 14.30 0.22 14.72
C ASP A 144 14.90 -0.06 13.32
N TRP A 145 14.73 0.88 12.39
CA TRP A 145 15.36 0.82 11.07
C TRP A 145 16.89 0.80 11.16
N ARG A 146 17.48 1.70 11.96
CA ARG A 146 18.94 1.73 12.19
C ARG A 146 19.43 0.47 12.88
N LYS A 147 18.69 0.00 13.88
CA LYS A 147 19.02 -1.25 14.61
C LYS A 147 18.99 -2.45 13.66
N SER A 148 18.00 -2.51 12.79
CA SER A 148 17.91 -3.57 11.77
C SER A 148 19.09 -3.51 10.77
N ALA A 149 19.60 -2.33 10.44
CA ALA A 149 20.75 -2.14 9.55
C ALA A 149 22.08 -2.56 10.21
N SER A 150 22.20 -2.45 11.54
CA SER A 150 23.43 -2.82 12.27
C SER A 150 23.50 -4.30 12.63
N ALA A 151 22.44 -5.07 12.40
CA ALA A 151 22.36 -6.50 12.70
C ALA A 151 22.84 -7.39 11.55
N TYR A 152 23.17 -6.79 10.41
CA TYR A 152 23.64 -7.44 9.18
C TYR A 152 24.94 -6.83 8.67
#